data_cdd9bcee22ed8e15bbb1110ad4cbb31b
#
_entry.id   cdd9bcee22ed8e15bbb1110ad4cbb31b
#
_cell.length_a   1.000
_cell.length_b   1.000
_cell.length_c   1.000
_cell.angle_alpha   90.00
_cell.angle_beta   90.00
_cell.angle_gamma   90.00
#
_symmetry.space_group_name_H-M   'P 1'
#
loop_
_entity.id
_entity.type
_entity.pdbx_description
1 polymer ?
#
loop_
_entity_poly.entity_id
_entity_poly.type
_entity_poly.pdbx_seq_one_letter_code
_entity_poly.pdbx_strand_id
1 'polypeptide(L)'
;MSEIYKIKARLILKPENIAEDRIIADYDFYSHIFDGEARRGHPEGAIINHIVEVFDNINLYSVGNDERRLLRLIALIHDSFKYKVDRSKPRVDENHHGAIAKNFALKYITGLRTLFVIEEHDVAYNVWRSGSKGGWEQATKRAVALIKKLDALDVLDLYVKFYQCDNETGDKTHECFAWFLNLVNEYKKRNKNEKTNLFY
;
A
#
# COMPACT_ATOMS: atom_id res chain seq x y z
N MET A 1 -11.63 -27.24 -8.15
CA MET A 1 -11.90 -26.04 -7.32
C MET A 1 -10.97 -24.86 -7.66
N SER A 2 -9.67 -25.08 -7.86
CA SER A 2 -8.71 -23.98 -8.09
C SER A 2 -9.00 -23.13 -9.34
N GLU A 3 -9.36 -23.73 -10.47
CA GLU A 3 -9.63 -23.00 -11.72
C GLU A 3 -10.87 -22.08 -11.63
N ILE A 4 -11.88 -22.46 -10.86
CA ILE A 4 -13.07 -21.63 -10.62
C ILE A 4 -12.70 -20.35 -9.86
N TYR A 5 -11.84 -20.43 -8.85
CA TYR A 5 -11.38 -19.25 -8.10
C TYR A 5 -10.58 -18.29 -8.97
N LYS A 6 -9.70 -18.80 -9.83
CA LYS A 6 -8.94 -18.02 -10.79
C LYS A 6 -9.86 -17.27 -11.77
N ILE A 7 -10.83 -17.96 -12.35
CA ILE A 7 -11.82 -17.34 -13.26
C ILE A 7 -12.61 -16.27 -12.52
N LYS A 8 -13.08 -16.56 -11.30
CA LYS A 8 -13.83 -15.61 -10.48
C LYS A 8 -13.00 -14.37 -10.12
N ALA A 9 -11.73 -14.54 -9.72
CA ALA A 9 -10.82 -13.45 -9.45
C ALA A 9 -10.65 -12.54 -10.68
N ARG A 10 -10.45 -13.14 -11.87
CA ARG A 10 -10.28 -12.41 -13.12
C ARG A 10 -11.53 -11.61 -13.51
N LEU A 11 -12.72 -12.19 -13.32
CA LEU A 11 -13.99 -11.51 -13.59
C LEU A 11 -14.24 -10.31 -12.67
N ILE A 12 -13.85 -10.43 -11.40
CA ILE A 12 -14.03 -9.37 -10.40
C ILE A 12 -12.97 -8.27 -10.58
N LEU A 13 -11.69 -8.62 -10.65
CA LEU A 13 -10.57 -7.68 -10.65
C LEU A 13 -10.31 -7.04 -12.02
N LYS A 14 -10.82 -7.62 -13.12
CA LYS A 14 -10.74 -7.08 -14.47
C LYS A 14 -9.35 -6.54 -14.81
N PRO A 15 -8.35 -7.44 -15.04
CA PRO A 15 -6.98 -7.01 -15.31
C PRO A 15 -6.90 -6.11 -16.53
N GLU A 16 -6.16 -5.02 -16.45
CA GLU A 16 -5.98 -4.03 -17.50
C GLU A 16 -4.70 -4.21 -18.31
N ASN A 17 -3.81 -5.07 -17.84
CA ASN A 17 -2.54 -5.34 -18.50
C ASN A 17 -2.04 -6.77 -18.20
N ILE A 18 -1.01 -7.19 -18.95
CA ILE A 18 -0.44 -8.54 -18.86
C ILE A 18 0.13 -8.84 -17.46
N ALA A 19 0.71 -7.85 -16.78
CA ALA A 19 1.28 -8.06 -15.43
C ALA A 19 0.18 -8.36 -14.41
N GLU A 20 -0.92 -7.57 -14.42
CA GLU A 20 -2.09 -7.84 -13.58
C GLU A 20 -2.68 -9.22 -13.87
N ASP A 21 -2.83 -9.58 -15.14
CA ASP A 21 -3.38 -10.87 -15.55
C ASP A 21 -2.53 -12.05 -15.06
N ARG A 22 -1.20 -11.93 -15.13
CA ARG A 22 -0.28 -12.95 -14.63
C ARG A 22 -0.32 -13.08 -13.11
N ILE A 23 -0.41 -11.95 -12.38
CA ILE A 23 -0.56 -11.94 -10.93
C ILE A 23 -1.86 -12.64 -10.51
N ILE A 24 -2.98 -12.28 -11.16
CA ILE A 24 -4.29 -12.86 -10.87
C ILE A 24 -4.34 -14.37 -11.20
N ALA A 25 -3.53 -14.81 -12.16
CA ALA A 25 -3.44 -16.22 -12.55
C ALA A 25 -2.50 -17.05 -11.64
N ASP A 26 -1.70 -16.44 -10.77
CA ASP A 26 -0.81 -17.15 -9.85
C ASP A 26 -1.60 -17.82 -8.73
N TYR A 27 -1.30 -19.08 -8.46
CA TYR A 27 -1.99 -19.88 -7.44
C TYR A 27 -1.85 -19.25 -6.05
N ASP A 28 -0.67 -18.80 -5.68
CA ASP A 28 -0.40 -18.17 -4.39
C ASP A 28 -1.26 -16.91 -4.17
N PHE A 29 -1.62 -16.21 -5.26
CA PHE A 29 -2.48 -15.05 -5.20
C PHE A 29 -3.95 -15.45 -5.09
N TYR A 30 -4.51 -16.16 -6.10
CA TYR A 30 -5.96 -16.37 -6.16
C TYR A 30 -6.50 -17.34 -5.14
N SER A 31 -5.66 -18.19 -4.52
CA SER A 31 -6.11 -19.18 -3.54
C SER A 31 -6.59 -18.58 -2.23
N HIS A 32 -6.14 -17.38 -1.87
CA HIS A 32 -6.41 -16.75 -0.58
C HIS A 32 -7.05 -15.37 -0.62
N ILE A 33 -7.23 -14.77 -1.79
CA ILE A 33 -7.85 -13.42 -1.88
C ILE A 33 -9.35 -13.41 -1.55
N PHE A 34 -9.99 -14.57 -1.52
CA PHE A 34 -11.39 -14.73 -1.09
C PHE A 34 -11.51 -14.94 0.42
N ASP A 35 -10.39 -15.07 1.15
CA ASP A 35 -10.37 -15.20 2.60
C ASP A 35 -10.55 -13.83 3.25
N GLY A 36 -11.15 -13.85 4.43
CA GLY A 36 -11.36 -12.67 5.27
C GLY A 36 -12.78 -12.55 5.75
N GLU A 37 -12.95 -12.08 6.98
CA GLU A 37 -14.23 -11.86 7.63
C GLU A 37 -14.44 -10.36 7.86
N ALA A 38 -15.69 -9.91 7.70
CA ALA A 38 -16.07 -8.54 7.99
C ALA A 38 -15.81 -8.20 9.46
N ARG A 39 -15.13 -7.07 9.70
CA ARG A 39 -14.81 -6.56 11.04
C ARG A 39 -14.68 -5.05 11.01
N ARG A 40 -14.68 -4.42 12.19
CA ARG A 40 -14.42 -2.97 12.29
C ARG A 40 -13.11 -2.59 11.58
N GLY A 41 -13.13 -1.57 10.76
CA GLY A 41 -12.05 -1.13 9.89
C GLY A 41 -11.95 -1.89 8.57
N HIS A 42 -12.65 -3.02 8.45
CA HIS A 42 -12.67 -3.87 7.26
C HIS A 42 -14.06 -4.52 7.10
N PRO A 43 -15.14 -3.73 6.90
CA PRO A 43 -16.49 -4.27 6.71
C PRO A 43 -16.63 -5.05 5.40
N GLU A 44 -15.74 -4.81 4.43
CA GLU A 44 -15.65 -5.49 3.14
C GLU A 44 -15.29 -6.98 3.27
N GLY A 45 -14.67 -7.38 4.38
CA GLY A 45 -14.34 -8.77 4.72
C GLY A 45 -13.20 -9.35 3.89
N ALA A 46 -13.50 -9.97 2.77
CA ALA A 46 -12.51 -10.66 1.94
C ALA A 46 -11.52 -9.71 1.28
N ILE A 47 -10.27 -10.14 1.13
CA ILE A 47 -9.17 -9.35 0.52
C ILE A 47 -9.55 -8.86 -0.88
N ILE A 48 -10.24 -9.69 -1.69
CA ILE A 48 -10.65 -9.30 -3.04
C ILE A 48 -11.59 -8.08 -3.05
N ASN A 49 -12.49 -7.98 -2.07
CA ASN A 49 -13.40 -6.83 -1.94
C ASN A 49 -12.62 -5.56 -1.59
N HIS A 50 -11.65 -5.67 -0.66
CA HIS A 50 -10.73 -4.59 -0.34
C HIS A 50 -9.96 -4.11 -1.57
N ILE A 51 -9.42 -5.02 -2.39
CA ILE A 51 -8.74 -4.66 -3.64
C ILE A 51 -9.68 -3.89 -4.58
N VAL A 52 -10.94 -4.30 -4.70
CA VAL A 52 -11.94 -3.61 -5.53
C VAL A 52 -12.19 -2.20 -5.02
N GLU A 53 -12.38 -2.00 -3.72
CA GLU A 53 -12.56 -0.66 -3.13
C GLU A 53 -11.34 0.24 -3.38
N VAL A 54 -10.10 -0.30 -3.25
CA VAL A 54 -8.88 0.45 -3.57
C VAL A 54 -8.85 0.81 -5.07
N PHE A 55 -9.26 -0.10 -5.96
CA PHE A 55 -9.36 0.18 -7.40
C PHE A 55 -10.37 1.29 -7.71
N ASP A 56 -11.52 1.29 -7.04
CA ASP A 56 -12.54 2.33 -7.20
C ASP A 56 -11.99 3.69 -6.75
N ASN A 57 -11.26 3.75 -5.63
CA ASN A 57 -10.58 4.95 -5.17
C ASN A 57 -9.49 5.42 -6.16
N ILE A 58 -8.69 4.50 -6.73
CA ILE A 58 -7.71 4.84 -7.78
C ILE A 58 -8.41 5.48 -8.99
N ASN A 59 -9.58 4.99 -9.39
CA ASN A 59 -10.36 5.56 -10.49
C ASN A 59 -10.86 6.97 -10.17
N LEU A 60 -11.26 7.25 -8.92
CA LEU A 60 -11.75 8.56 -8.48
C LEU A 60 -10.68 9.63 -8.51
N TYR A 61 -9.41 9.29 -8.21
CA TYR A 61 -8.32 10.26 -8.06
C TYR A 61 -7.62 10.64 -9.37
N SER A 62 -8.19 10.30 -10.51
CA SER A 62 -7.83 10.82 -11.86
C SER A 62 -6.32 10.91 -12.13
N VAL A 63 -5.60 9.84 -11.85
CA VAL A 63 -4.16 9.75 -12.10
C VAL A 63 -3.87 9.47 -13.59
N GLY A 64 -2.72 9.87 -14.07
CA GLY A 64 -2.26 9.48 -15.41
C GLY A 64 -2.12 7.96 -15.56
N ASN A 65 -2.16 7.47 -16.80
CA ASN A 65 -2.20 6.04 -17.09
C ASN A 65 -1.03 5.24 -16.46
N ASP A 66 0.19 5.79 -16.49
CA ASP A 66 1.37 5.12 -15.93
C ASP A 66 1.29 5.01 -14.41
N GLU A 67 0.93 6.11 -13.72
CA GLU A 67 0.75 6.11 -12.27
C GLU A 67 -0.40 5.18 -11.84
N ARG A 68 -1.53 5.25 -12.56
CA ARG A 68 -2.68 4.37 -12.35
C ARG A 68 -2.28 2.89 -12.43
N ARG A 69 -1.48 2.52 -13.44
CA ARG A 69 -0.96 1.16 -13.60
C ARG A 69 -0.12 0.73 -12.40
N LEU A 70 0.76 1.60 -11.90
CA LEU A 70 1.58 1.30 -10.72
C LEU A 70 0.73 1.14 -9.47
N LEU A 71 -0.24 2.04 -9.24
CA LEU A 71 -1.18 1.97 -8.11
C LEU A 71 -2.00 0.68 -8.11
N ARG A 72 -2.49 0.25 -9.28
CA ARG A 72 -3.23 -1.02 -9.41
C ARG A 72 -2.36 -2.24 -9.08
N LEU A 73 -1.11 -2.27 -9.55
CA LEU A 73 -0.18 -3.35 -9.20
C LEU A 73 0.09 -3.40 -7.69
N ILE A 74 0.27 -2.24 -7.03
CA ILE A 74 0.43 -2.15 -5.59
C ILE A 74 -0.85 -2.66 -4.89
N ALA A 75 -2.02 -2.20 -5.33
CA ALA A 75 -3.31 -2.58 -4.74
C ALA A 75 -3.57 -4.08 -4.81
N LEU A 76 -3.23 -4.74 -5.93
CA LEU A 76 -3.36 -6.19 -6.06
C LEU A 76 -2.55 -6.95 -5.00
N ILE A 77 -1.35 -6.47 -4.67
CA ILE A 77 -0.36 -7.29 -3.98
C ILE A 77 -0.22 -6.95 -2.49
N HIS A 78 -0.35 -5.67 -2.09
CA HIS A 78 0.07 -5.16 -0.77
C HIS A 78 -0.45 -6.01 0.42
N ASP A 79 -1.69 -6.42 0.39
CA ASP A 79 -2.37 -7.14 1.48
C ASP A 79 -2.65 -8.62 1.20
N SER A 80 -2.45 -9.07 -0.04
CA SER A 80 -2.86 -10.40 -0.50
C SER A 80 -2.13 -11.57 0.19
N PHE A 81 -1.03 -11.28 0.89
CA PHE A 81 -0.19 -12.30 1.52
C PHE A 81 -0.19 -12.26 3.05
N LYS A 82 -1.15 -11.57 3.68
CA LYS A 82 -1.31 -11.55 5.14
C LYS A 82 -1.47 -12.93 5.77
N TYR A 83 -1.99 -13.89 5.01
CA TYR A 83 -2.14 -15.28 5.46
C TYR A 83 -0.81 -16.02 5.65
N LYS A 84 0.27 -15.58 4.97
CA LYS A 84 1.62 -16.20 5.09
C LYS A 84 2.40 -15.74 6.33
N VAL A 85 1.90 -14.74 7.07
CA VAL A 85 2.55 -14.24 8.28
C VAL A 85 2.52 -15.32 9.38
N ASP A 86 3.68 -15.74 9.85
CA ASP A 86 3.81 -16.64 10.99
C ASP A 86 3.41 -15.90 12.29
N ARG A 87 2.26 -16.26 12.85
CA ARG A 87 1.69 -15.61 14.05
C ARG A 87 2.46 -15.95 15.33
N SER A 88 3.33 -16.96 15.31
CA SER A 88 4.18 -17.34 16.46
C SER A 88 5.43 -16.48 16.57
N LYS A 89 5.76 -15.67 15.54
CA LYS A 89 6.94 -14.82 15.46
C LYS A 89 6.56 -13.33 15.44
N PRO A 90 7.50 -12.44 15.82
CA PRO A 90 7.32 -11.00 15.60
C PRO A 90 7.03 -10.68 14.13
N ARG A 91 6.11 -9.72 13.89
CA ARG A 91 5.74 -9.28 12.54
C ARG A 91 6.71 -8.19 12.06
N VAL A 92 7.96 -8.56 11.88
CA VAL A 92 9.05 -7.68 11.44
C VAL A 92 9.87 -8.37 10.35
N ASP A 93 10.64 -7.62 9.61
CA ASP A 93 11.54 -8.08 8.57
C ASP A 93 10.85 -9.07 7.60
N GLU A 94 11.41 -10.22 7.36
CA GLU A 94 10.88 -11.23 6.44
C GLU A 94 9.48 -11.78 6.84
N ASN A 95 9.10 -11.68 8.11
CA ASN A 95 7.78 -12.07 8.60
C ASN A 95 6.74 -10.95 8.55
N HIS A 96 7.11 -9.77 8.04
CA HIS A 96 6.16 -8.69 7.79
C HIS A 96 5.41 -8.93 6.46
N HIS A 97 4.08 -8.74 6.46
CA HIS A 97 3.27 -9.02 5.26
C HIS A 97 3.70 -8.20 4.05
N GLY A 98 4.17 -6.96 4.22
CA GLY A 98 4.71 -6.14 3.15
C GLY A 98 5.98 -6.73 2.53
N ALA A 99 6.90 -7.28 3.32
CA ALA A 99 8.09 -7.99 2.82
C ALA A 99 7.70 -9.27 2.06
N ILE A 100 6.74 -10.04 2.59
CA ILE A 100 6.21 -11.23 1.92
C ILE A 100 5.56 -10.85 0.58
N ALA A 101 4.76 -9.78 0.56
CA ALA A 101 4.12 -9.25 -0.63
C ALA A 101 5.13 -8.79 -1.68
N LYS A 102 6.18 -8.06 -1.28
CA LYS A 102 7.29 -7.67 -2.15
C LYS A 102 8.00 -8.89 -2.74
N ASN A 103 8.31 -9.91 -1.93
CA ASN A 103 8.97 -11.12 -2.41
C ASN A 103 8.14 -11.85 -3.48
N PHE A 104 6.82 -11.89 -3.32
CA PHE A 104 5.93 -12.37 -4.37
C PHE A 104 5.96 -11.47 -5.61
N ALA A 105 5.91 -10.15 -5.42
CA ALA A 105 5.88 -9.15 -6.50
C ALA A 105 7.10 -9.23 -7.44
N LEU A 106 8.27 -9.63 -6.91
CA LEU A 106 9.51 -9.81 -7.68
C LEU A 106 9.38 -10.79 -8.86
N LYS A 107 8.39 -11.68 -8.84
CA LYS A 107 8.10 -12.57 -9.98
C LYS A 107 7.54 -11.81 -11.20
N TYR A 108 6.95 -10.63 -11.01
CA TYR A 108 6.15 -9.90 -12.00
C TYR A 108 6.58 -8.46 -12.21
N ILE A 109 7.24 -7.86 -11.21
CA ILE A 109 7.57 -6.45 -11.14
C ILE A 109 9.08 -6.30 -10.96
N THR A 110 9.71 -5.59 -11.89
CA THR A 110 11.15 -5.25 -11.83
C THR A 110 11.40 -3.83 -11.32
N GLY A 111 10.37 -2.99 -11.27
CA GLY A 111 10.46 -1.60 -10.85
C GLY A 111 10.68 -1.47 -9.34
N LEU A 112 11.88 -1.12 -8.91
CA LEU A 112 12.25 -0.96 -7.50
C LEU A 112 11.32 0.00 -6.73
N ARG A 113 10.84 1.05 -7.39
CA ARG A 113 9.91 2.03 -6.84
C ARG A 113 8.60 1.39 -6.37
N THR A 114 7.98 0.60 -7.25
CA THR A 114 6.72 -0.11 -6.96
C THR A 114 6.91 -1.15 -5.86
N LEU A 115 8.00 -1.91 -5.93
CA LEU A 115 8.35 -2.91 -4.92
C LEU A 115 8.55 -2.28 -3.55
N PHE A 116 9.17 -1.10 -3.49
CA PHE A 116 9.36 -0.38 -2.24
C PHE A 116 8.04 0.10 -1.63
N VAL A 117 7.12 0.61 -2.44
CA VAL A 117 5.79 1.01 -1.95
C VAL A 117 5.00 -0.20 -1.45
N ILE A 118 5.06 -1.35 -2.13
CA ILE A 118 4.43 -2.59 -1.66
C ILE A 118 4.98 -3.01 -0.28
N GLU A 119 6.29 -2.94 -0.09
CA GLU A 119 6.94 -3.33 1.18
C GLU A 119 6.56 -2.42 2.34
N GLU A 120 6.56 -1.10 2.11
CA GLU A 120 6.42 -0.08 3.16
C GLU A 120 4.98 0.47 3.31
N HIS A 121 4.01 -0.09 2.58
CA HIS A 121 2.67 0.51 2.42
C HIS A 121 1.95 0.86 3.74
N ASP A 122 2.13 0.06 4.78
CA ASP A 122 1.46 0.24 6.07
C ASP A 122 2.32 0.94 7.15
N VAL A 123 3.57 1.30 6.83
CA VAL A 123 4.50 1.89 7.82
C VAL A 123 3.97 3.21 8.35
N ALA A 124 3.42 4.08 7.51
CA ALA A 124 2.85 5.36 7.95
C ALA A 124 1.70 5.14 8.95
N TYR A 125 0.81 4.19 8.69
CA TYR A 125 -0.27 3.82 9.61
C TYR A 125 0.26 3.25 10.92
N ASN A 126 1.21 2.32 10.87
CA ASN A 126 1.80 1.69 12.05
C ASN A 126 2.53 2.70 12.95
N VAL A 127 3.20 3.68 12.34
CA VAL A 127 3.85 4.78 13.05
C VAL A 127 2.83 5.69 13.73
N TRP A 128 1.77 6.11 13.03
CA TRP A 128 0.67 6.87 13.62
C TRP A 128 0.03 6.13 14.80
N ARG A 129 -0.29 4.84 14.62
CA ARG A 129 -0.84 3.98 15.68
C ARG A 129 0.08 3.88 16.90
N SER A 130 1.40 3.91 16.70
CA SER A 130 2.36 3.96 17.81
C SER A 130 2.27 5.32 18.54
N GLY A 131 2.15 6.42 17.79
CA GLY A 131 1.98 7.77 18.34
C GLY A 131 0.72 7.92 19.17
N SER A 132 -0.42 7.41 18.68
CA SER A 132 -1.71 7.46 19.37
C SER A 132 -1.73 6.76 20.74
N LYS A 133 -0.76 5.88 20.98
CA LYS A 133 -0.55 5.20 22.27
C LYS A 133 0.40 5.97 23.23
N GLY A 134 0.74 7.23 22.93
CA GLY A 134 1.54 8.09 23.78
C GLY A 134 2.99 8.33 23.33
N GLY A 135 3.35 7.91 22.11
CA GLY A 135 4.71 8.04 21.58
C GLY A 135 4.86 9.02 20.41
N TRP A 136 4.20 10.19 20.41
CA TRP A 136 4.16 11.10 19.26
C TRP A 136 5.51 11.64 18.81
N GLU A 137 6.43 11.95 19.73
CA GLU A 137 7.77 12.43 19.37
C GLU A 137 8.51 11.38 18.53
N GLN A 138 8.56 10.15 19.01
CA GLN A 138 9.23 9.06 18.31
C GLN A 138 8.49 8.67 17.01
N ALA A 139 7.17 8.72 17.02
CA ALA A 139 6.35 8.47 15.83
C ALA A 139 6.64 9.52 14.75
N THR A 140 6.69 10.81 15.10
CA THR A 140 7.03 11.90 14.16
C THR A 140 8.44 11.71 13.58
N LYS A 141 9.44 11.38 14.40
CA LYS A 141 10.81 11.10 13.92
C LYS A 141 10.82 9.94 12.89
N ARG A 142 10.11 8.86 13.17
CA ARG A 142 10.01 7.71 12.26
C ARG A 142 9.26 8.05 10.97
N ALA A 143 8.17 8.80 11.04
CA ALA A 143 7.43 9.25 9.86
C ALA A 143 8.28 10.15 8.97
N VAL A 144 9.03 11.11 9.56
CA VAL A 144 9.95 11.97 8.80
C VAL A 144 11.07 11.15 8.16
N ALA A 145 11.60 10.13 8.84
CA ALA A 145 12.60 9.23 8.25
C ALA A 145 12.03 8.45 7.05
N LEU A 146 10.79 7.95 7.14
CA LEU A 146 10.09 7.32 6.03
C LEU A 146 9.92 8.31 4.87
N ILE A 147 9.44 9.54 5.12
CA ILE A 147 9.25 10.58 4.09
C ILE A 147 10.56 10.84 3.35
N LYS A 148 11.67 11.02 4.07
CA LYS A 148 13.00 11.23 3.46
C LYS A 148 13.43 10.04 2.58
N LYS A 149 13.16 8.81 3.02
CA LYS A 149 13.48 7.59 2.26
C LYS A 149 12.64 7.50 0.99
N LEU A 150 11.34 7.80 1.07
CA LEU A 150 10.42 7.85 -0.07
C LEU A 150 10.81 8.94 -1.09
N ASP A 151 11.19 10.12 -0.62
CA ASP A 151 11.61 11.23 -1.45
C ASP A 151 12.93 10.93 -2.17
N ALA A 152 13.91 10.38 -1.47
CA ALA A 152 15.20 9.97 -2.04
C ALA A 152 15.05 8.91 -3.15
N LEU A 153 14.02 8.08 -3.12
CA LEU A 153 13.69 7.09 -4.13
C LEU A 153 12.73 7.63 -5.21
N ASP A 154 12.34 8.90 -5.11
CA ASP A 154 11.35 9.54 -5.99
C ASP A 154 10.03 8.75 -6.08
N VAL A 155 9.53 8.30 -4.91
CA VAL A 155 8.26 7.54 -4.77
C VAL A 155 7.30 8.15 -3.75
N LEU A 156 7.63 9.33 -3.18
CA LEU A 156 6.84 9.93 -2.13
C LEU A 156 5.39 10.20 -2.58
N ASP A 157 5.21 10.76 -3.78
CA ASP A 157 3.88 11.08 -4.29
C ASP A 157 3.07 9.82 -4.61
N LEU A 158 3.70 8.79 -5.18
CA LEU A 158 3.08 7.49 -5.41
C LEU A 158 2.65 6.84 -4.09
N TYR A 159 3.49 6.88 -3.06
CA TYR A 159 3.19 6.34 -1.74
C TYR A 159 2.00 7.07 -1.09
N VAL A 160 2.02 8.40 -1.08
CA VAL A 160 0.93 9.22 -0.51
C VAL A 160 -0.38 8.91 -1.19
N LYS A 161 -0.38 8.84 -2.53
CA LYS A 161 -1.57 8.54 -3.31
C LYS A 161 -2.10 7.13 -3.06
N PHE A 162 -1.20 6.14 -2.99
CA PHE A 162 -1.59 4.79 -2.63
C PHE A 162 -2.18 4.74 -1.21
N TYR A 163 -1.52 5.36 -0.24
CA TYR A 163 -2.00 5.41 1.14
C TYR A 163 -3.38 6.07 1.24
N GLN A 164 -3.63 7.12 0.47
CA GLN A 164 -4.96 7.72 0.38
C GLN A 164 -6.00 6.70 -0.11
N CYS A 165 -5.75 6.07 -1.26
CA CYS A 165 -6.68 5.10 -1.85
C CYS A 165 -6.98 3.92 -0.91
N ASP A 166 -5.97 3.43 -0.21
CA ASP A 166 -6.12 2.34 0.78
C ASP A 166 -6.86 2.82 2.04
N ASN A 167 -6.55 4.03 2.55
CA ASN A 167 -7.15 4.55 3.77
C ASN A 167 -8.64 4.93 3.59
N GLU A 168 -9.09 5.18 2.39
CA GLU A 168 -10.49 5.53 2.08
C GLU A 168 -11.38 4.31 1.81
N THR A 169 -10.91 3.10 2.17
CA THR A 169 -11.70 1.87 2.09
C THR A 169 -12.41 1.57 3.42
N GLY A 170 -13.54 0.90 3.34
CA GLY A 170 -14.31 0.45 4.50
C GLY A 170 -14.76 1.60 5.43
N ASP A 171 -14.67 1.36 6.74
CA ASP A 171 -14.98 2.33 7.80
C ASP A 171 -13.70 2.79 8.56
N LYS A 172 -12.57 2.89 7.86
CA LYS A 172 -11.29 3.33 8.42
C LYS A 172 -11.34 4.79 8.86
N THR A 173 -10.57 5.13 9.92
CA THR A 173 -10.36 6.53 10.30
C THR A 173 -9.45 7.24 9.33
N HIS A 174 -9.77 8.48 8.98
CA HIS A 174 -8.93 9.31 8.09
C HIS A 174 -7.86 10.11 8.84
N GLU A 175 -7.87 10.10 10.17
CA GLU A 175 -6.92 10.87 11.00
C GLU A 175 -5.47 10.46 10.74
N CYS A 176 -5.21 9.16 10.54
CA CYS A 176 -3.87 8.65 10.30
C CYS A 176 -3.30 9.16 8.97
N PHE A 177 -4.10 9.21 7.92
CA PHE A 177 -3.69 9.76 6.62
C PHE A 177 -3.51 11.28 6.71
N ALA A 178 -4.44 12.01 7.31
CA ALA A 178 -4.37 13.45 7.47
C ALA A 178 -3.10 13.87 8.24
N TRP A 179 -2.76 13.17 9.31
CA TRP A 179 -1.53 13.40 10.08
C TRP A 179 -0.28 13.19 9.21
N PHE A 180 -0.20 12.09 8.48
CA PHE A 180 0.95 11.81 7.62
C PHE A 180 1.09 12.84 6.49
N LEU A 181 -0.04 13.19 5.84
CA LEU A 181 -0.08 14.19 4.78
C LEU A 181 0.41 15.58 5.27
N ASN A 182 0.06 15.97 6.49
CA ASN A 182 0.56 17.21 7.07
C ASN A 182 2.09 17.20 7.21
N LEU A 183 2.68 16.10 7.67
CA LEU A 183 4.14 15.96 7.76
C LEU A 183 4.82 16.00 6.37
N VAL A 184 4.22 15.37 5.36
CA VAL A 184 4.70 15.45 3.98
C VAL A 184 4.68 16.87 3.46
N ASN A 185 3.60 17.63 3.70
CA ASN A 185 3.47 19.01 3.28
C ASN A 185 4.50 19.92 3.95
N GLU A 186 4.74 19.74 5.25
CA GLU A 186 5.78 20.46 5.98
C GLU A 186 7.18 20.15 5.43
N TYR A 187 7.46 18.89 5.17
CA TYR A 187 8.74 18.45 4.58
C TYR A 187 8.97 19.10 3.21
N LYS A 188 7.97 19.06 2.32
CA LYS A 188 8.07 19.68 0.99
C LYS A 188 8.26 21.19 1.05
N LYS A 189 7.58 21.90 1.98
CA LYS A 189 7.76 23.34 2.19
C LYS A 189 9.18 23.68 2.63
N ARG A 190 9.77 22.93 3.57
CA ARG A 190 11.15 23.14 4.04
C ARG A 190 12.17 22.97 2.92
N ASN A 191 12.07 21.86 2.18
CA ASN A 191 12.99 21.59 1.07
C ASN A 191 12.90 22.62 -0.07
N LYS A 192 11.70 23.17 -0.33
CA LYS A 192 11.54 24.26 -1.31
C LYS A 192 12.25 25.53 -0.86
N ASN A 193 12.13 25.91 0.42
CA ASN A 193 12.77 27.10 0.97
C ASN A 193 14.29 26.96 1.00
N GLU A 194 14.84 25.79 1.33
CA GLU A 194 16.28 25.52 1.29
C GLU A 194 16.85 25.66 -0.11
N LYS A 195 16.17 25.15 -1.13
CA LYS A 195 16.57 25.31 -2.53
C LYS A 195 16.55 26.77 -2.98
N THR A 196 15.55 27.54 -2.54
CA THR A 196 15.45 28.98 -2.88
C THR A 196 16.58 29.78 -2.25
N ASN A 197 16.96 29.49 -1.00
CA ASN A 197 18.04 30.18 -0.29
C ASN A 197 19.45 29.85 -0.79
N LEU A 198 19.63 28.79 -1.59
CA LEU A 198 20.91 28.41 -2.20
C LEU A 198 21.21 29.19 -3.51
N PHE A 199 20.22 29.94 -4.02
CA PHE A 199 20.34 30.72 -5.27
C PHE A 199 20.39 32.24 -5.01
N TYR A 200 20.46 32.66 -3.77
CA TYR A 200 20.74 34.03 -3.35
C TYR A 200 21.97 34.10 -2.43
#